data_23e9721305f6263bb23ddaa2885d83a2
#
_entry.id   23e9721305f6263bb23ddaa2885d83a2
#
_cell.length_a   1.000
_cell.length_b   1.000
_cell.length_c   1.000
_cell.angle_alpha   90.00
_cell.angle_beta   90.00
_cell.angle_gamma   90.00
#
_symmetry.space_group_name_H-M   'P 1'
#
loop_
_entity.id
_entity.type
_entity.pdbx_description
1 polymer ?
#
loop_
_entity_poly.entity_id
_entity_poly.type
_entity_poly.pdbx_seq_one_letter_code
_entity_poly.pdbx_strand_id
1 'polypeptide(L)'
;MSEMDLKERQTGSELVFDGKILHLYHDQVALPNGDPASRELIRHVGAVCVIPITDDGKAVMERQYRYPVDRVLLEITAGKLDSKQEDHESAARRELEEETGYHAETLIPLGVFYPACAYSDETIWMYLAKGLTRGERHLDEDEFLDVELIPLTDLVREVLAGNIPDAKTQIAILKAAVHEGVLAAQ
;
A
#
# COMPACT_ATOMS: atom_id res chain seq x y z
N MET A 1 -2.15 -18.98 25.11
CA MET A 1 -1.62 -17.68 25.59
C MET A 1 -2.61 -16.61 25.19
N SER A 2 -2.94 -15.66 26.06
CA SER A 2 -3.74 -14.49 25.71
C SER A 2 -2.89 -13.49 24.92
N GLU A 3 -3.52 -12.60 24.16
CA GLU A 3 -2.81 -11.57 23.38
C GLU A 3 -1.91 -10.66 24.26
N MET A 4 -2.30 -10.45 25.51
CA MET A 4 -1.50 -9.71 26.51
C MET A 4 -0.19 -10.39 26.89
N ASP A 5 -0.12 -11.73 26.79
CA ASP A 5 1.08 -12.49 27.17
C ASP A 5 2.21 -12.41 26.14
N LEU A 6 1.97 -11.80 24.97
CA LEU A 6 2.94 -11.61 23.88
C LEU A 6 3.43 -10.16 23.76
N LYS A 7 2.81 -9.22 24.50
CA LYS A 7 3.08 -7.78 24.34
C LYS A 7 4.44 -7.42 24.91
N GLU A 8 5.28 -6.81 24.08
CA GLU A 8 6.51 -6.13 24.49
C GLU A 8 6.18 -4.69 24.94
N ARG A 9 6.93 -4.15 25.87
CA ARG A 9 6.75 -2.79 26.39
C ARG A 9 8.01 -1.98 26.13
N GLN A 10 7.87 -0.88 25.37
CA GLN A 10 8.94 0.09 25.13
C GLN A 10 9.41 0.69 26.48
N THR A 11 10.72 0.72 26.69
CA THR A 11 11.39 1.29 27.89
C THR A 11 12.31 2.45 27.55
N GLY A 12 12.71 2.59 26.28
CA GLY A 12 13.52 3.68 25.77
C GLY A 12 13.43 3.73 24.24
N SER A 13 13.83 4.86 23.65
CA SER A 13 13.85 5.05 22.20
C SER A 13 14.92 6.06 21.82
N GLU A 14 15.67 5.78 20.77
CA GLU A 14 16.68 6.64 20.17
C GLU A 14 16.43 6.76 18.67
N LEU A 15 16.41 7.98 18.15
CA LEU A 15 16.38 8.26 16.72
C LEU A 15 17.82 8.11 16.18
N VAL A 16 18.06 7.07 15.38
CA VAL A 16 19.39 6.72 14.85
C VAL A 16 19.67 7.38 13.51
N PHE A 17 18.63 7.49 12.67
CA PHE A 17 18.71 8.15 11.37
C PHE A 17 17.41 8.89 11.07
N ASP A 18 17.53 10.14 10.63
CA ASP A 18 16.42 11.02 10.29
C ASP A 18 16.59 11.54 8.86
N GLY A 19 16.02 10.80 7.91
CA GLY A 19 16.05 11.14 6.48
C GLY A 19 14.76 11.82 6.01
N LYS A 20 14.68 12.09 4.70
CA LYS A 20 13.46 12.63 4.07
C LYS A 20 12.28 11.62 4.15
N ILE A 21 12.58 10.32 4.05
CA ILE A 21 11.58 9.25 3.99
C ILE A 21 11.72 8.31 5.18
N LEU A 22 12.94 7.94 5.56
CA LEU A 22 13.21 6.95 6.58
C LEU A 22 13.54 7.61 7.91
N HIS A 23 12.78 7.24 8.95
CA HIS A 23 13.02 7.63 10.33
C HIS A 23 13.30 6.38 11.15
N LEU A 24 14.60 6.02 11.26
CA LEU A 24 15.05 4.78 11.92
C LEU A 24 15.24 5.02 13.41
N TYR A 25 14.60 4.18 14.20
CA TYR A 25 14.68 4.18 15.66
C TYR A 25 15.33 2.88 16.17
N HIS A 26 16.05 3.02 17.28
CA HIS A 26 16.52 1.92 18.12
C HIS A 26 15.81 2.00 19.47
N ASP A 27 14.84 1.09 19.65
CA ASP A 27 14.02 1.05 20.86
C ASP A 27 14.55 -0.02 21.84
N GLN A 28 14.58 0.32 23.14
CA GLN A 28 14.73 -0.65 24.21
C GLN A 28 13.34 -1.14 24.62
N VAL A 29 13.21 -2.46 24.82
CA VAL A 29 11.95 -3.08 25.20
C VAL A 29 12.12 -4.05 26.35
N ALA A 30 11.06 -4.23 27.14
CA ALA A 30 10.91 -5.35 28.05
C ALA A 30 10.05 -6.42 27.37
N LEU A 31 10.59 -7.63 27.28
CA LEU A 31 9.90 -8.81 26.76
C LEU A 31 8.75 -9.24 27.69
N PRO A 32 7.83 -10.13 27.25
CA PRO A 32 6.74 -10.63 28.10
C PRO A 32 7.20 -11.30 29.41
N ASN A 33 8.40 -11.89 29.43
CA ASN A 33 9.02 -12.47 30.62
C ASN A 33 9.77 -11.47 31.52
N GLY A 34 9.82 -10.18 31.09
CA GLY A 34 10.49 -9.10 31.79
C GLY A 34 11.95 -8.87 31.39
N ASP A 35 12.54 -9.73 30.57
CA ASP A 35 13.92 -9.57 30.11
C ASP A 35 14.08 -8.35 29.18
N PRO A 36 15.22 -7.64 29.20
CA PRO A 36 15.50 -6.56 28.29
C PRO A 36 15.84 -7.09 26.90
N ALA A 37 15.40 -6.35 25.86
CA ALA A 37 15.76 -6.58 24.48
C ALA A 37 15.78 -5.24 23.71
N SER A 38 16.22 -5.25 22.46
CA SER A 38 16.15 -4.08 21.58
C SER A 38 15.38 -4.39 20.29
N ARG A 39 14.88 -3.33 19.67
CA ARG A 39 14.20 -3.37 18.35
C ARG A 39 14.71 -2.23 17.48
N GLU A 40 15.05 -2.55 16.26
CA GLU A 40 15.29 -1.54 15.21
C GLU A 40 14.02 -1.43 14.39
N LEU A 41 13.50 -0.21 14.23
CA LEU A 41 12.26 -0.01 13.50
C LEU A 41 12.24 1.30 12.75
N ILE A 42 11.52 1.30 11.63
CA ILE A 42 11.17 2.48 10.84
C ILE A 42 9.79 2.94 11.28
N ARG A 43 9.67 4.22 11.67
CA ARG A 43 8.36 4.85 11.90
C ARG A 43 7.90 5.56 10.65
N HIS A 44 6.67 5.27 10.24
CA HIS A 44 6.08 5.75 9.01
C HIS A 44 4.76 6.51 9.28
N VAL A 45 4.42 7.46 8.40
CA VAL A 45 3.15 8.20 8.51
C VAL A 45 1.94 7.36 8.11
N GLY A 46 2.16 6.33 7.32
CA GLY A 46 1.14 5.51 6.67
C GLY A 46 1.07 5.78 5.17
N ALA A 47 0.33 4.97 4.46
CA ALA A 47 0.11 5.08 3.03
C ALA A 47 -1.30 4.60 2.65
N VAL A 48 -1.72 4.93 1.45
CA VAL A 48 -2.94 4.42 0.83
C VAL A 48 -2.58 3.70 -0.46
N CYS A 49 -3.43 2.77 -0.90
CA CYS A 49 -3.36 2.24 -2.25
C CYS A 49 -4.76 2.02 -2.82
N VAL A 50 -4.87 2.17 -4.12
CA VAL A 50 -6.14 2.10 -4.84
C VAL A 50 -6.01 1.17 -6.04
N ILE A 51 -6.96 0.25 -6.20
CA ILE A 51 -7.15 -0.49 -7.44
C ILE A 51 -8.38 0.05 -8.16
N PRO A 52 -8.21 0.86 -9.23
CA PRO A 52 -9.31 1.42 -9.97
C PRO A 52 -9.78 0.43 -11.04
N ILE A 53 -11.10 0.13 -11.06
CA ILE A 53 -11.70 -0.81 -12.03
C ILE A 53 -12.72 -0.07 -12.87
N THR A 54 -12.50 -0.10 -14.19
CA THR A 54 -13.40 0.46 -15.20
C THR A 54 -14.67 -0.37 -15.34
N ASP A 55 -15.73 0.20 -15.95
CA ASP A 55 -17.00 -0.48 -16.15
C ASP A 55 -16.89 -1.72 -17.07
N ASP A 56 -15.86 -1.77 -17.95
CA ASP A 56 -15.57 -2.93 -18.80
C ASP A 56 -14.61 -3.94 -18.13
N GLY A 57 -14.37 -3.83 -16.82
CA GLY A 57 -13.65 -4.81 -16.00
C GLY A 57 -12.13 -4.79 -16.15
N LYS A 58 -11.55 -3.67 -16.58
CA LYS A 58 -10.09 -3.48 -16.60
C LYS A 58 -9.63 -2.71 -15.37
N ALA A 59 -8.49 -3.08 -14.82
CA ALA A 59 -7.80 -2.29 -13.82
C ALA A 59 -6.92 -1.23 -14.47
N VAL A 60 -6.87 -0.04 -13.87
CA VAL A 60 -5.88 0.98 -14.15
C VAL A 60 -4.62 0.62 -13.40
N MET A 61 -3.55 0.34 -14.12
CA MET A 61 -2.27 -0.11 -13.57
C MET A 61 -1.17 0.86 -13.95
N GLU A 62 -0.10 0.85 -13.18
CA GLU A 62 1.05 1.73 -13.35
C GLU A 62 2.33 0.93 -13.52
N ARG A 63 3.24 1.44 -14.38
CA ARG A 63 4.62 0.95 -14.47
C ARG A 63 5.54 2.01 -13.90
N GLN A 64 6.19 1.68 -12.78
CA GLN A 64 7.12 2.56 -12.11
C GLN A 64 8.46 1.86 -11.83
N TYR A 65 9.57 2.59 -12.07
CA TYR A 65 10.89 2.10 -11.68
C TYR A 65 11.08 2.20 -10.16
N ARG A 66 11.41 1.08 -9.53
CA ARG A 66 11.68 1.02 -8.09
C ARG A 66 13.18 0.82 -7.85
N TYR A 67 13.87 1.91 -7.55
CA TYR A 67 15.30 1.94 -7.34
C TYR A 67 15.86 0.85 -6.40
N PRO A 68 15.22 0.56 -5.23
CA PRO A 68 15.75 -0.45 -4.30
C PRO A 68 15.81 -1.86 -4.85
N VAL A 69 14.98 -2.19 -5.84
CA VAL A 69 14.93 -3.52 -6.48
C VAL A 69 15.47 -3.51 -7.92
N ASP A 70 15.88 -2.33 -8.42
CA ASP A 70 16.46 -2.12 -9.75
C ASP A 70 15.57 -2.68 -10.88
N ARG A 71 14.25 -2.40 -10.80
CA ARG A 71 13.27 -2.91 -11.76
C ARG A 71 12.11 -1.94 -11.98
N VAL A 72 11.55 -2.00 -13.19
CA VAL A 72 10.21 -1.47 -13.47
C VAL A 72 9.20 -2.52 -12.99
N LEU A 73 8.32 -2.13 -12.08
CA LEU A 73 7.25 -2.98 -11.57
C LEU A 73 5.91 -2.55 -12.15
N LEU A 74 5.00 -3.51 -12.29
CA LEU A 74 3.59 -3.27 -12.54
C LEU A 74 2.90 -3.18 -11.19
N GLU A 75 2.30 -2.04 -10.92
CA GLU A 75 1.73 -1.71 -9.62
C GLU A 75 0.32 -1.11 -9.75
N ILE A 76 -0.40 -1.08 -8.64
CA ILE A 76 -1.57 -0.21 -8.46
C ILE A 76 -1.12 1.13 -7.92
N THR A 77 -1.93 2.18 -8.12
CA THR A 77 -1.77 3.51 -7.51
C THR A 77 -1.54 3.40 -6.00
N ALA A 78 -0.51 4.07 -5.50
CA ALA A 78 -0.23 4.08 -4.06
C ALA A 78 0.66 5.26 -3.66
N GLY A 79 0.23 6.00 -2.64
CA GLY A 79 0.99 7.11 -2.12
C GLY A 79 1.00 7.20 -0.60
N LYS A 80 1.95 7.98 -0.12
CA LYS A 80 2.15 8.22 1.31
C LYS A 80 1.17 9.28 1.80
N LEU A 81 0.69 9.12 3.03
CA LEU A 81 -0.06 10.18 3.70
C LEU A 81 0.83 11.41 3.95
N ASP A 82 0.27 12.61 3.83
CA ASP A 82 0.95 13.85 4.18
C ASP A 82 1.19 13.97 5.68
N SER A 83 0.30 13.36 6.47
CA SER A 83 0.42 13.28 7.93
C SER A 83 -0.35 12.09 8.49
N LYS A 84 -0.05 11.69 9.75
CA LYS A 84 -0.82 10.66 10.48
C LYS A 84 -2.30 11.00 10.69
N GLN A 85 -2.70 12.25 10.50
CA GLN A 85 -4.07 12.75 10.69
C GLN A 85 -4.81 12.94 9.36
N GLU A 86 -4.17 12.73 8.22
CA GLU A 86 -4.84 12.83 6.92
C GLU A 86 -5.93 11.77 6.82
N ASP A 87 -7.08 12.18 6.28
CA ASP A 87 -8.17 11.25 5.99
C ASP A 87 -7.77 10.30 4.86
N HIS A 88 -7.80 9.00 5.13
CA HIS A 88 -7.28 7.98 4.23
C HIS A 88 -8.07 7.90 2.91
N GLU A 89 -9.39 8.15 2.93
CA GLU A 89 -10.19 8.17 1.70
C GLU A 89 -9.85 9.40 0.85
N SER A 90 -9.65 10.55 1.48
CA SER A 90 -9.22 11.77 0.79
C SER A 90 -7.83 11.60 0.17
N ALA A 91 -6.88 11.01 0.90
CA ALA A 91 -5.56 10.67 0.36
C ALA A 91 -5.66 9.70 -0.83
N ALA A 92 -6.49 8.67 -0.74
CA ALA A 92 -6.69 7.71 -1.82
C ALA A 92 -7.26 8.35 -3.09
N ARG A 93 -8.16 9.33 -2.95
CA ARG A 93 -8.70 10.09 -4.09
C ARG A 93 -7.65 11.00 -4.71
N ARG A 94 -6.86 11.68 -3.87
CA ARG A 94 -5.77 12.56 -4.32
C ARG A 94 -4.73 11.78 -5.12
N GLU A 95 -4.20 10.68 -4.58
CA GLU A 95 -3.20 9.85 -5.26
C GLU A 95 -3.73 9.26 -6.58
N LEU A 96 -4.98 8.75 -6.58
CA LEU A 96 -5.62 8.26 -7.81
C LEU A 96 -5.65 9.32 -8.91
N GLU A 97 -6.01 10.55 -8.56
CA GLU A 97 -6.06 11.66 -9.51
C GLU A 97 -4.66 12.08 -9.98
N GLU A 98 -3.73 12.27 -9.06
CA GLU A 98 -2.36 12.72 -9.34
C GLU A 98 -1.63 11.74 -10.25
N GLU A 99 -1.61 10.45 -9.92
CA GLU A 99 -0.85 9.43 -10.64
C GLU A 99 -1.53 8.98 -11.93
N THR A 100 -2.86 8.85 -11.97
CA THR A 100 -3.58 8.26 -13.10
C THR A 100 -4.42 9.23 -13.91
N GLY A 101 -4.80 10.35 -13.32
CA GLY A 101 -5.79 11.30 -13.88
C GLY A 101 -7.23 10.77 -13.82
N TYR A 102 -7.52 9.72 -13.04
CA TYR A 102 -8.88 9.24 -12.86
C TYR A 102 -9.49 9.74 -11.55
N HIS A 103 -10.76 10.14 -11.62
CA HIS A 103 -11.62 10.38 -10.47
C HIS A 103 -12.53 9.18 -10.26
N ALA A 104 -12.81 8.81 -9.01
CA ALA A 104 -13.72 7.74 -8.67
C ALA A 104 -15.01 8.29 -8.05
N GLU A 105 -16.18 7.82 -8.51
CA GLU A 105 -17.45 8.08 -7.82
C GLU A 105 -17.46 7.43 -6.45
N THR A 106 -17.00 6.19 -6.36
CA THR A 106 -17.02 5.38 -5.12
C THR A 106 -15.65 4.81 -4.82
N LEU A 107 -15.24 4.90 -3.54
CA LEU A 107 -14.13 4.14 -2.98
C LEU A 107 -14.69 3.12 -1.98
N ILE A 108 -14.38 1.85 -2.21
CA ILE A 108 -14.81 0.72 -1.38
C ILE A 108 -13.61 0.25 -0.57
N PRO A 109 -13.64 0.32 0.78
CA PRO A 109 -12.53 -0.14 1.60
C PRO A 109 -12.30 -1.66 1.44
N LEU A 110 -11.07 -2.04 1.08
CA LEU A 110 -10.65 -3.44 1.03
C LEU A 110 -9.88 -3.89 2.28
N GLY A 111 -9.74 -2.99 3.26
CA GLY A 111 -9.05 -3.22 4.53
C GLY A 111 -7.64 -2.65 4.56
N VAL A 112 -6.88 -3.06 5.56
CA VAL A 112 -5.49 -2.62 5.78
C VAL A 112 -4.52 -3.79 5.73
N PHE A 113 -3.24 -3.49 5.48
CA PHE A 113 -2.17 -4.46 5.63
C PHE A 113 -0.87 -3.79 6.08
N TYR A 114 0.05 -4.58 6.58
CA TYR A 114 1.37 -4.17 7.04
C TYR A 114 2.42 -4.76 6.10
N PRO A 115 3.10 -3.97 5.27
CA PRO A 115 4.04 -4.50 4.27
C PRO A 115 5.31 -5.09 4.89
N ALA A 116 5.73 -4.57 6.06
CA ALA A 116 7.01 -4.93 6.68
C ALA A 116 6.93 -4.95 8.22
N CYS A 117 5.89 -5.57 8.81
CA CYS A 117 5.59 -5.55 10.25
C CYS A 117 6.72 -6.07 11.17
N ALA A 118 7.77 -6.67 10.61
CA ALA A 118 8.94 -7.09 11.38
C ALA A 118 9.84 -5.92 11.81
N TYR A 119 9.84 -4.81 11.08
CA TYR A 119 10.72 -3.67 11.33
C TYR A 119 10.13 -2.31 10.93
N SER A 120 8.85 -2.23 10.56
CA SER A 120 8.17 -0.96 10.24
C SER A 120 6.76 -0.96 10.82
N ASP A 121 6.31 0.21 11.28
CA ASP A 121 4.92 0.45 11.69
C ASP A 121 4.05 0.95 10.52
N GLU A 122 4.55 0.88 9.29
CA GLU A 122 3.81 1.28 8.11
C GLU A 122 2.48 0.52 8.00
N THR A 123 1.42 1.29 7.87
CA THR A 123 0.07 0.78 7.62
C THR A 123 -0.40 1.30 6.26
N ILE A 124 -0.90 0.42 5.41
CA ILE A 124 -1.44 0.78 4.10
C ILE A 124 -2.94 0.50 4.07
N TRP A 125 -3.74 1.54 3.84
CA TRP A 125 -5.19 1.46 3.64
C TRP A 125 -5.49 1.23 2.17
N MET A 126 -6.25 0.18 1.87
CA MET A 126 -6.51 -0.28 0.52
C MET A 126 -7.95 -0.03 0.11
N TYR A 127 -8.15 0.48 -1.11
CA TYR A 127 -9.45 0.79 -1.69
C TYR A 127 -9.62 0.20 -3.09
N LEU A 128 -10.85 -0.17 -3.42
CA LEU A 128 -11.32 -0.42 -4.78
C LEU A 128 -12.06 0.83 -5.26
N ALA A 129 -11.64 1.39 -6.39
CA ALA A 129 -12.28 2.55 -6.99
C ALA A 129 -13.22 2.15 -8.15
N LYS A 130 -14.44 2.70 -8.15
CA LYS A 130 -15.49 2.45 -9.15
C LYS A 130 -16.10 3.75 -9.65
N GLY A 131 -16.79 3.67 -10.80
CA GLY A 131 -17.41 4.85 -11.43
C GLY A 131 -16.33 5.84 -11.89
N LEU A 132 -15.35 5.33 -12.64
CA LEU A 132 -14.18 6.11 -13.02
C LEU A 132 -14.53 7.13 -14.11
N THR A 133 -14.12 8.37 -13.91
CA THR A 133 -14.13 9.43 -14.93
C THR A 133 -12.72 9.94 -15.17
N ARG A 134 -12.38 10.21 -16.44
CA ARG A 134 -11.03 10.65 -16.80
C ARG A 134 -10.91 12.16 -16.67
N GLY A 135 -9.90 12.59 -15.93
CA GLY A 135 -9.41 13.96 -15.79
C GLY A 135 -7.99 14.13 -16.34
N GLU A 136 -7.28 15.11 -15.82
CA GLU A 136 -5.88 15.38 -16.12
C GLU A 136 -5.00 14.78 -15.02
N ARG A 137 -3.83 14.28 -15.39
CA ARG A 137 -2.83 13.72 -14.50
C ARG A 137 -1.85 14.80 -14.05
N HIS A 138 -1.45 14.79 -12.79
CA HIS A 138 -0.57 15.78 -12.18
C HIS A 138 0.54 15.10 -11.36
N LEU A 139 1.53 14.51 -12.03
CA LEU A 139 2.66 13.87 -11.37
C LEU A 139 3.56 14.89 -10.68
N ASP A 140 4.18 14.47 -9.60
CA ASP A 140 5.28 15.20 -8.98
C ASP A 140 6.48 15.31 -9.94
N GLU A 141 7.33 16.34 -9.76
CA GLU A 141 8.45 16.62 -10.67
C GLU A 141 9.46 15.46 -10.77
N ASP A 142 9.57 14.62 -9.76
CA ASP A 142 10.46 13.47 -9.68
C ASP A 142 9.75 12.12 -9.88
N GLU A 143 8.46 12.13 -10.27
CA GLU A 143 7.68 10.93 -10.59
C GLU A 143 7.65 10.65 -12.10
N PHE A 144 8.01 9.41 -12.44
CA PHE A 144 7.98 8.89 -13.80
C PHE A 144 7.27 7.55 -13.81
N LEU A 145 6.03 7.53 -14.30
CA LEU A 145 5.22 6.33 -14.42
C LEU A 145 4.37 6.33 -15.70
N ASP A 146 4.09 5.13 -16.22
CA ASP A 146 3.17 4.90 -17.32
C ASP A 146 1.90 4.25 -16.80
N VAL A 147 0.73 4.65 -17.37
CA VAL A 147 -0.57 4.10 -17.00
C VAL A 147 -1.10 3.22 -18.12
N GLU A 148 -1.53 2.01 -17.77
CA GLU A 148 -2.13 1.06 -18.70
C GLU A 148 -3.40 0.41 -18.16
N LEU A 149 -4.29 0.00 -19.06
CA LEU A 149 -5.54 -0.69 -18.72
C LEU A 149 -5.39 -2.18 -19.00
N ILE A 150 -5.49 -3.01 -17.97
CA ILE A 150 -5.32 -4.45 -18.08
C ILE A 150 -6.58 -5.17 -17.57
N PRO A 151 -7.15 -6.15 -18.31
CA PRO A 151 -8.28 -6.93 -17.81
C PRO A 151 -7.97 -7.55 -16.44
N LEU A 152 -8.89 -7.42 -15.48
CA LEU A 152 -8.71 -7.96 -14.13
C LEU A 152 -8.47 -9.48 -14.14
N THR A 153 -9.10 -10.20 -15.07
CA THR A 153 -8.89 -11.65 -15.27
C THR A 153 -7.46 -11.99 -15.67
N ASP A 154 -6.81 -11.13 -16.44
CA ASP A 154 -5.43 -11.32 -16.88
C ASP A 154 -4.47 -11.04 -15.72
N LEU A 155 -4.72 -9.98 -14.96
CA LEU A 155 -3.95 -9.66 -13.75
C LEU A 155 -4.01 -10.78 -12.71
N VAL A 156 -5.18 -11.39 -12.51
CA VAL A 156 -5.31 -12.56 -11.62
C VAL A 156 -4.40 -13.70 -12.09
N ARG A 157 -4.36 -13.98 -13.39
CA ARG A 157 -3.46 -15.02 -13.94
C ARG A 157 -1.99 -14.69 -13.71
N GLU A 158 -1.60 -13.43 -13.93
CA GLU A 158 -0.22 -12.98 -13.72
C GLU A 158 0.20 -13.03 -12.23
N VAL A 159 -0.71 -12.70 -11.30
CA VAL A 159 -0.47 -12.86 -9.86
C VAL A 159 -0.26 -14.33 -9.51
N LEU A 160 -1.15 -15.23 -9.97
CA LEU A 160 -1.07 -16.67 -9.69
C LEU A 160 0.15 -17.33 -10.36
N ALA A 161 0.62 -16.80 -11.48
CA ALA A 161 1.84 -17.22 -12.15
C ALA A 161 3.14 -16.68 -11.49
N GLY A 162 3.02 -15.75 -10.50
CA GLY A 162 4.17 -15.15 -9.82
C GLY A 162 4.86 -14.02 -10.61
N ASN A 163 4.21 -13.47 -11.63
CA ASN A 163 4.78 -12.43 -12.50
C ASN A 163 4.59 -11.01 -11.96
N ILE A 164 3.74 -10.82 -10.94
CA ILE A 164 3.54 -9.54 -10.24
C ILE A 164 4.14 -9.67 -8.84
N PRO A 165 5.37 -9.19 -8.59
CA PRO A 165 6.06 -9.40 -7.31
C PRO A 165 5.65 -8.41 -6.20
N ASP A 166 5.02 -7.28 -6.54
CA ASP A 166 4.63 -6.26 -5.57
C ASP A 166 3.46 -6.73 -4.70
N ALA A 167 3.65 -6.74 -3.37
CA ALA A 167 2.71 -7.32 -2.42
C ALA A 167 1.37 -6.57 -2.38
N LYS A 168 1.38 -5.22 -2.35
CA LYS A 168 0.14 -4.42 -2.32
C LYS A 168 -0.71 -4.69 -3.57
N THR A 169 -0.07 -4.77 -4.72
CA THR A 169 -0.70 -5.03 -6.02
C THR A 169 -1.33 -6.43 -6.07
N GLN A 170 -0.60 -7.47 -5.63
CA GLN A 170 -1.16 -8.82 -5.54
C GLN A 170 -2.42 -8.87 -4.66
N ILE A 171 -2.33 -8.29 -3.45
CA ILE A 171 -3.45 -8.28 -2.50
C ILE A 171 -4.65 -7.55 -3.09
N ALA A 172 -4.44 -6.38 -3.70
CA ALA A 172 -5.51 -5.58 -4.28
C ALA A 172 -6.19 -6.29 -5.45
N ILE A 173 -5.41 -6.87 -6.37
CA ILE A 173 -5.93 -7.62 -7.52
C ILE A 173 -6.81 -8.78 -7.05
N LEU A 174 -6.33 -9.58 -6.09
CA LEU A 174 -7.08 -10.74 -5.60
C LEU A 174 -8.35 -10.33 -4.86
N LYS A 175 -8.30 -9.29 -4.01
CA LYS A 175 -9.48 -8.76 -3.31
C LYS A 175 -10.49 -8.14 -4.27
N ALA A 176 -10.03 -7.36 -5.25
CA ALA A 176 -10.89 -6.81 -6.29
C ALA A 176 -11.54 -7.92 -7.13
N ALA A 177 -10.79 -8.96 -7.49
CA ALA A 177 -11.29 -10.09 -8.25
C ALA A 177 -12.39 -10.86 -7.51
N VAL A 178 -12.30 -10.99 -6.20
CA VAL A 178 -13.37 -11.56 -5.36
C VAL A 178 -14.58 -10.62 -5.34
N HIS A 179 -14.36 -9.31 -5.15
CA HIS A 179 -15.43 -8.33 -5.13
C HIS A 179 -16.20 -8.26 -6.45
N GLU A 180 -15.50 -8.31 -7.59
CA GLU A 180 -16.07 -8.26 -8.94
C GLU A 180 -16.60 -9.62 -9.42
N GLY A 181 -16.55 -10.67 -8.60
CA GLY A 181 -17.03 -12.00 -8.96
C GLY A 181 -16.16 -12.74 -9.99
N VAL A 182 -14.95 -12.27 -10.25
CA VAL A 182 -13.95 -12.93 -11.12
C VAL A 182 -13.35 -14.16 -10.43
N LEU A 183 -13.18 -14.09 -9.11
CA LEU A 183 -12.80 -15.21 -8.24
C LEU A 183 -13.94 -15.51 -7.26
N ALA A 184 -14.26 -16.80 -7.10
CA ALA A 184 -15.24 -17.21 -6.09
C ALA A 184 -14.64 -17.06 -4.67
N ALA A 185 -15.36 -16.40 -3.77
CA ALA A 185 -15.11 -16.53 -2.33
C ALA A 185 -15.58 -17.94 -1.92
N GLN A 186 -14.66 -18.78 -1.45
CA GLN A 186 -15.00 -20.09 -0.88
C GLN A 186 -15.43 -19.96 0.55
#